data_f40d9b7cfe24d4db67014881bee4c0bd
#
_entry.id   f40d9b7cfe24d4db67014881bee4c0bd
#
_cell.length_a   1.000
_cell.length_b   1.000
_cell.length_c   1.000
_cell.angle_alpha   90.00
_cell.angle_beta   90.00
_cell.angle_gamma   90.00
#
_symmetry.space_group_name_H-M   'P 1'
#
loop_
_entity.id
_entity.type
_entity.pdbx_description
1 polymer ?
#
loop_
_entity_poly.entity_id
_entity_poly.type
_entity_poly.pdbx_seq_one_letter_code
_entity_poly.pdbx_strand_id
1 'polypeptide(L)'
;MGVFDGSTPYGDIIKAGPVGNFSSAPKGAADPDRRSLLRTEWLKEFFNTSSSPAGHGFNLTDASNGFACYSFVPKSDIPIKVIVLDNTQKENDSSADIHGHGFLDQARWTWLKKELADGDAAGQLMIIAAHIPINVEVTANTSAGEMGWWVNPQNAVTLPNLIAELQSHPNLLMWLSGHRHLNTVKAFISPDPANAPEKGFWQVETPSLRDFPQQFRTFEIYLNSDYSISIVTTDVDPAVQDGTPAATSRKYAIATGQIVGTQDLITKWNPTGDITIKPIPTGSYNAELVKQLSPVMKAKMQNYGTPIRK
;
A
#
# COMPACT_ATOMS: atom_id res chain seq x y z
N MET A 1 27.07 9.15 -2.18
CA MET A 1 25.80 9.87 -2.45
C MET A 1 26.14 11.19 -3.09
N GLY A 2 25.45 11.55 -4.17
CA GLY A 2 25.67 12.83 -4.83
C GLY A 2 25.16 14.01 -4.02
N VAL A 3 25.39 15.21 -4.53
CA VAL A 3 24.80 16.43 -3.96
C VAL A 3 23.29 16.47 -4.24
N PHE A 4 22.54 17.09 -3.32
CA PHE A 4 21.08 17.12 -3.38
C PHE A 4 20.49 17.95 -4.54
N ASP A 5 21.30 18.70 -5.27
CA ASP A 5 20.90 19.48 -6.43
C ASP A 5 20.78 18.70 -7.75
N GLY A 6 21.10 17.41 -7.72
CA GLY A 6 21.04 16.54 -8.89
C GLY A 6 22.18 16.74 -9.91
N SER A 7 23.17 17.57 -9.58
CA SER A 7 24.31 17.84 -10.48
C SER A 7 25.35 16.72 -10.51
N THR A 8 25.29 15.77 -9.56
CA THR A 8 26.26 14.67 -9.50
C THR A 8 26.01 13.66 -10.62
N PRO A 9 27.02 13.34 -11.45
CA PRO A 9 26.89 12.32 -12.49
C PRO A 9 26.47 10.97 -11.91
N TYR A 10 25.64 10.24 -12.62
CA TYR A 10 25.13 8.92 -12.20
C TYR A 10 26.24 7.95 -11.77
N GLY A 11 27.33 7.88 -12.52
CA GLY A 11 28.46 7.02 -12.18
C GLY A 11 29.15 7.36 -10.86
N ASP A 12 29.09 8.62 -10.44
CA ASP A 12 29.69 9.07 -9.19
C ASP A 12 28.76 8.82 -8.01
N ILE A 13 27.45 8.85 -8.21
CA ILE A 13 26.47 8.45 -7.19
C ILE A 13 26.67 7.01 -6.77
N ILE A 14 26.87 6.10 -7.74
CA ILE A 14 27.10 4.67 -7.46
C ILE A 14 28.44 4.46 -6.71
N LYS A 15 29.45 5.26 -7.01
CA LYS A 15 30.79 5.15 -6.42
C LYS A 15 30.97 5.88 -5.10
N ALA A 16 30.04 6.75 -4.75
CA ALA A 16 30.21 7.71 -3.66
C ALA A 16 30.35 7.08 -2.26
N GLY A 17 29.77 5.91 -2.04
CA GLY A 17 29.85 5.25 -0.74
C GLY A 17 29.23 6.05 0.43
N PRO A 18 29.57 5.72 1.69
CA PRO A 18 29.04 6.39 2.86
C PRO A 18 29.37 7.90 2.89
N VAL A 19 28.46 8.70 3.41
CA VAL A 19 28.61 10.18 3.52
C VAL A 19 29.89 10.61 4.23
N GLY A 20 30.41 9.81 5.15
CA GLY A 20 31.69 10.07 5.83
C GLY A 20 32.93 10.06 4.92
N ASN A 21 32.81 9.56 3.68
CA ASN A 21 33.90 9.51 2.70
C ASN A 21 34.02 10.82 1.89
N PHE A 22 33.12 11.77 2.06
CA PHE A 22 33.21 13.08 1.39
C PHE A 22 34.19 14.00 2.10
N SER A 23 34.97 14.73 1.35
CA SER A 23 35.92 15.73 1.85
C SER A 23 35.23 16.92 2.56
N SER A 24 33.96 17.12 2.30
CA SER A 24 33.13 18.11 3.00
C SER A 24 31.70 17.57 3.15
N ALA A 25 31.07 17.87 4.29
CA ALA A 25 29.68 17.52 4.49
C ALA A 25 28.76 18.17 3.42
N PRO A 26 27.76 17.48 2.90
CA PRO A 26 26.74 18.09 2.03
C PRO A 26 26.12 19.29 2.73
N LYS A 27 26.08 20.43 2.08
CA LYS A 27 25.43 21.63 2.62
C LYS A 27 23.93 21.55 2.39
N GLY A 28 23.17 21.33 3.44
CA GLY A 28 21.73 21.57 3.44
C GLY A 28 21.46 23.02 3.85
N ALA A 29 20.71 23.78 3.05
CA ALA A 29 20.15 25.03 3.50
C ALA A 29 18.90 24.74 4.33
N ALA A 30 18.83 25.27 5.56
CA ALA A 30 17.62 25.22 6.35
C ALA A 30 16.52 26.06 5.65
N ASP A 31 15.39 25.45 5.44
CA ASP A 31 14.24 26.09 4.82
C ASP A 31 13.02 25.81 5.71
N PRO A 32 12.39 26.82 6.30
CA PRO A 32 11.22 26.64 7.15
C PRO A 32 10.07 25.93 6.44
N ASP A 33 9.95 26.07 5.12
CA ASP A 33 8.90 25.44 4.33
C ASP A 33 9.14 23.94 4.07
N ARG A 34 10.33 23.45 4.40
CA ARG A 34 10.69 22.01 4.33
C ARG A 34 10.62 21.30 5.66
N ARG A 35 10.01 21.89 6.66
CA ARG A 35 9.79 21.24 7.94
C ARG A 35 8.80 20.06 7.80
N SER A 36 8.92 19.09 8.69
CA SER A 36 7.89 18.08 8.85
C SER A 36 6.61 18.71 9.39
N LEU A 37 5.47 18.31 8.83
CA LEU A 37 4.16 18.71 9.29
C LEU A 37 3.65 17.72 10.34
N LEU A 38 2.91 18.23 11.32
CA LEU A 38 2.09 17.37 12.16
C LEU A 38 0.94 16.78 11.33
N ARG A 39 0.40 15.63 11.75
CA ARG A 39 -0.71 14.97 11.07
C ARG A 39 -1.89 15.90 10.80
N THR A 40 -2.28 16.68 11.78
CA THR A 40 -3.39 17.64 11.66
C THR A 40 -3.07 18.82 10.72
N GLU A 41 -1.82 19.25 10.64
CA GLU A 41 -1.38 20.25 9.67
C GLU A 41 -1.43 19.68 8.25
N TRP A 42 -0.85 18.48 8.06
CA TRP A 42 -0.84 17.80 6.78
C TRP A 42 -2.25 17.54 6.24
N LEU A 43 -3.16 17.06 7.08
CA LEU A 43 -4.54 16.82 6.69
C LEU A 43 -5.28 18.09 6.26
N LYS A 44 -4.97 19.23 6.87
CA LYS A 44 -5.57 20.52 6.50
C LYS A 44 -5.18 20.99 5.11
N GLU A 45 -4.00 20.59 4.61
CA GLU A 45 -3.57 20.95 3.26
C GLU A 45 -4.48 20.39 2.17
N PHE A 46 -5.20 19.28 2.41
CA PHE A 46 -6.20 18.76 1.48
C PHE A 46 -7.41 19.69 1.28
N PHE A 47 -7.61 20.65 2.18
CA PHE A 47 -8.67 21.66 2.06
C PHE A 47 -8.13 22.98 1.47
N ASN A 48 -6.82 23.14 1.38
CA ASN A 48 -6.15 24.30 0.83
C ASN A 48 -5.86 24.11 -0.66
N THR A 49 -6.86 23.68 -1.42
CA THR A 49 -6.76 23.40 -2.86
C THR A 49 -7.97 23.92 -3.60
N SER A 50 -7.83 24.11 -4.91
CA SER A 50 -8.93 24.45 -5.81
C SER A 50 -9.64 23.25 -6.41
N SER A 51 -9.24 22.03 -6.03
CA SER A 51 -9.82 20.80 -6.57
C SER A 51 -11.17 20.46 -5.92
N SER A 52 -11.98 19.67 -6.63
CA SER A 52 -13.28 19.21 -6.17
C SER A 52 -13.30 17.68 -6.10
N PRO A 53 -13.83 17.09 -5.03
CA PRO A 53 -14.35 17.74 -3.83
C PRO A 53 -13.25 18.31 -2.93
N ALA A 54 -13.54 19.40 -2.21
CA ALA A 54 -12.63 19.91 -1.19
C ALA A 54 -12.38 18.84 -0.12
N GLY A 55 -11.11 18.73 0.32
CA GLY A 55 -10.73 17.69 1.30
C GLY A 55 -10.51 16.31 0.71
N HIS A 56 -10.79 16.07 -0.58
CA HIS A 56 -10.51 14.81 -1.30
C HIS A 56 -11.03 13.54 -0.62
N GLY A 57 -12.16 13.61 0.11
CA GLY A 57 -12.75 12.53 0.88
C GLY A 57 -12.65 12.73 2.39
N PHE A 58 -11.68 13.49 2.87
CA PHE A 58 -11.64 13.89 4.29
C PHE A 58 -12.72 14.93 4.60
N ASN A 59 -13.28 14.85 5.80
CA ASN A 59 -14.04 15.96 6.36
C ASN A 59 -13.16 16.82 7.29
N LEU A 60 -13.50 18.08 7.40
CA LEU A 60 -12.67 19.04 8.14
C LEU A 60 -12.61 18.73 9.65
N THR A 61 -13.68 18.20 10.22
CA THR A 61 -13.75 17.85 11.65
C THR A 61 -12.77 16.70 11.96
N ASP A 62 -12.83 15.62 11.18
CA ASP A 62 -11.94 14.48 11.35
C ASP A 62 -10.49 14.87 11.09
N ALA A 63 -10.22 15.62 10.02
CA ALA A 63 -8.90 16.14 9.70
C ALA A 63 -8.32 16.99 10.82
N SER A 64 -9.12 17.85 11.45
CA SER A 64 -8.71 18.67 12.58
C SER A 64 -8.36 17.85 13.84
N ASN A 65 -8.90 16.65 13.95
CA ASN A 65 -8.63 15.70 15.04
C ASN A 65 -7.54 14.66 14.66
N GLY A 66 -6.94 14.78 13.47
CA GLY A 66 -5.93 13.84 12.99
C GLY A 66 -6.48 12.47 12.58
N PHE A 67 -7.79 12.36 12.35
CA PHE A 67 -8.42 11.14 11.87
C PHE A 67 -8.42 11.13 10.34
N ALA A 68 -7.64 10.24 9.74
CA ALA A 68 -7.37 10.21 8.30
C ALA A 68 -8.03 9.01 7.60
N CYS A 69 -9.24 8.65 8.02
CA CYS A 69 -10.00 7.59 7.37
C CYS A 69 -11.28 8.15 6.75
N TYR A 70 -11.68 7.60 5.61
CA TYR A 70 -12.95 7.91 4.97
C TYR A 70 -13.39 6.77 4.06
N SER A 71 -14.63 6.77 3.64
CA SER A 71 -15.14 5.83 2.65
C SER A 71 -15.97 6.54 1.60
N PHE A 72 -16.09 5.93 0.42
CA PHE A 72 -16.93 6.46 -0.65
C PHE A 72 -17.39 5.35 -1.59
N VAL A 73 -18.46 5.65 -2.31
CA VAL A 73 -19.00 4.84 -3.40
C VAL A 73 -18.63 5.55 -4.71
N PRO A 74 -17.72 4.99 -5.52
CA PRO A 74 -17.22 5.67 -6.74
C PRO A 74 -18.30 5.99 -7.76
N LYS A 75 -19.30 5.10 -7.89
CA LYS A 75 -20.46 5.23 -8.78
C LYS A 75 -21.71 4.69 -8.10
N SER A 76 -22.78 5.45 -8.12
CA SER A 76 -24.03 5.10 -7.45
C SER A 76 -24.73 3.87 -8.04
N ASP A 77 -24.46 3.55 -9.29
CA ASP A 77 -25.01 2.41 -10.03
C ASP A 77 -24.15 1.13 -9.92
N ILE A 78 -23.00 1.19 -9.28
CA ILE A 78 -22.10 0.06 -9.06
C ILE A 78 -21.96 -0.21 -7.55
N PRO A 79 -22.20 -1.45 -7.08
CA PRO A 79 -22.19 -1.75 -5.65
C PRO A 79 -20.78 -1.94 -5.10
N ILE A 80 -19.90 -0.98 -5.33
CA ILE A 80 -18.53 -0.99 -4.83
C ILE A 80 -18.35 0.16 -3.86
N LYS A 81 -17.83 -0.16 -2.67
CA LYS A 81 -17.42 0.80 -1.64
C LYS A 81 -15.91 0.74 -1.47
N VAL A 82 -15.27 1.89 -1.48
CA VAL A 82 -13.84 2.04 -1.16
C VAL A 82 -13.71 2.59 0.25
N ILE A 83 -12.93 1.92 1.08
CA ILE A 83 -12.62 2.28 2.46
C ILE A 83 -11.16 2.69 2.50
N VAL A 84 -10.89 3.97 2.66
CA VAL A 84 -9.52 4.50 2.82
C VAL A 84 -9.18 4.53 4.30
N LEU A 85 -8.21 3.72 4.69
CA LEU A 85 -7.84 3.47 6.07
C LEU A 85 -6.42 3.99 6.35
N ASP A 86 -6.30 4.92 7.27
CA ASP A 86 -5.02 5.25 7.86
C ASP A 86 -4.63 4.17 8.87
N ASN A 87 -3.72 3.30 8.48
CA ASN A 87 -3.15 2.26 9.33
C ASN A 87 -1.68 2.57 9.71
N THR A 88 -1.29 3.84 9.65
CA THR A 88 0.04 4.29 10.04
C THR A 88 0.12 4.58 11.54
N GLN A 89 1.35 4.59 12.06
CA GLN A 89 1.64 4.91 13.45
C GLN A 89 1.20 6.34 13.81
N LYS A 90 0.98 6.57 15.10
CA LYS A 90 0.79 7.90 15.68
C LYS A 90 2.09 8.46 16.23
N GLU A 91 2.13 9.76 16.43
CA GLU A 91 3.29 10.49 16.97
C GLU A 91 3.73 9.99 18.34
N ASN A 92 2.83 9.39 19.11
CA ASN A 92 3.08 8.95 20.50
C ASN A 92 2.71 7.48 20.73
N ASP A 93 2.92 6.61 19.76
CA ASP A 93 2.59 5.19 19.87
C ASP A 93 3.68 4.35 20.57
N SER A 94 4.67 4.99 21.14
CA SER A 94 5.83 4.37 21.82
C SER A 94 6.72 3.54 20.92
N SER A 95 6.57 3.62 19.60
CA SER A 95 7.47 2.99 18.65
C SER A 95 8.69 3.85 18.39
N ALA A 96 9.86 3.23 18.39
CA ALA A 96 11.11 3.87 17.94
C ALA A 96 11.38 3.61 16.44
N ASP A 97 10.47 2.93 15.74
CA ASP A 97 10.68 2.56 14.36
C ASP A 97 10.31 3.71 13.42
N ILE A 98 11.31 4.23 12.74
CA ILE A 98 11.16 5.30 11.73
C ILE A 98 10.58 4.79 10.39
N HIS A 99 10.56 3.48 10.17
CA HIS A 99 10.01 2.91 8.93
C HIS A 99 8.50 2.73 8.99
N GLY A 100 7.93 2.77 10.17
CA GLY A 100 6.50 2.64 10.39
C GLY A 100 6.01 1.20 10.42
N HIS A 101 5.10 0.92 11.33
CA HIS A 101 4.40 -0.36 11.47
C HIS A 101 2.91 -0.20 11.23
N GLY A 102 2.23 -1.28 10.92
CA GLY A 102 0.77 -1.32 10.91
C GLY A 102 0.22 -1.04 12.31
N PHE A 103 -0.65 -0.05 12.41
CA PHE A 103 -1.20 0.40 13.67
C PHE A 103 -2.66 0.84 13.52
N LEU A 104 -3.50 0.34 14.40
CA LEU A 104 -4.87 0.80 14.54
C LEU A 104 -5.14 1.11 16.02
N ASP A 105 -5.47 2.35 16.32
CA ASP A 105 -6.06 2.69 17.61
C ASP A 105 -7.53 2.27 17.68
N GLN A 106 -8.12 2.40 18.87
CA GLN A 106 -9.51 2.00 19.11
C GLN A 106 -10.51 2.76 18.22
N ALA A 107 -10.25 4.03 17.90
CA ALA A 107 -11.16 4.84 17.07
C ALA A 107 -11.16 4.31 15.62
N ARG A 108 -9.97 4.11 15.02
CA ARG A 108 -9.82 3.58 13.65
C ARG A 108 -10.31 2.14 13.54
N TRP A 109 -10.05 1.31 14.56
CA TRP A 109 -10.54 -0.05 14.61
C TRP A 109 -12.07 -0.13 14.68
N THR A 110 -12.69 0.67 15.55
CA THR A 110 -14.15 0.74 15.66
C THR A 110 -14.78 1.27 14.38
N TRP A 111 -14.18 2.29 13.77
CA TRP A 111 -14.64 2.84 12.51
C TRP A 111 -14.54 1.81 11.36
N LEU A 112 -13.42 1.09 11.23
CA LEU A 112 -13.24 0.08 10.19
C LEU A 112 -14.31 -1.02 10.29
N LYS A 113 -14.56 -1.55 11.49
CA LYS A 113 -15.61 -2.56 11.69
C LYS A 113 -17.00 -2.05 11.28
N LYS A 114 -17.29 -0.80 11.62
CA LYS A 114 -18.55 -0.18 11.21
C LYS A 114 -18.67 -0.05 9.70
N GLU A 115 -17.62 0.41 9.03
CA GLU A 115 -17.62 0.57 7.57
C GLU A 115 -17.80 -0.75 6.83
N LEU A 116 -17.19 -1.82 7.34
CA LEU A 116 -17.35 -3.16 6.81
C LEU A 116 -18.77 -3.71 7.01
N ALA A 117 -19.29 -3.58 8.23
CA ALA A 117 -20.67 -4.01 8.54
C ALA A 117 -21.72 -3.24 7.73
N ASP A 118 -21.56 -1.93 7.59
CA ASP A 118 -22.44 -1.08 6.77
C ASP A 118 -22.37 -1.49 5.30
N GLY A 119 -21.17 -1.82 4.78
CA GLY A 119 -20.99 -2.30 3.41
C GLY A 119 -21.69 -3.64 3.17
N ASP A 120 -21.56 -4.60 4.08
CA ASP A 120 -22.28 -5.87 3.99
C ASP A 120 -23.80 -5.67 4.06
N ALA A 121 -24.29 -4.86 4.98
CA ALA A 121 -25.72 -4.58 5.12
C ALA A 121 -26.29 -3.89 3.87
N ALA A 122 -25.53 -3.01 3.24
CA ALA A 122 -25.89 -2.36 1.98
C ALA A 122 -25.71 -3.30 0.75
N GLY A 123 -25.11 -4.47 0.93
CA GLY A 123 -24.75 -5.38 -0.16
C GLY A 123 -23.76 -4.74 -1.13
N GLN A 124 -22.72 -4.13 -0.62
CA GLN A 124 -21.65 -3.54 -1.38
C GLN A 124 -20.40 -4.44 -1.35
N LEU A 125 -19.75 -4.58 -2.48
CA LEU A 125 -18.41 -5.16 -2.55
C LEU A 125 -17.41 -4.13 -2.04
N MET A 126 -16.49 -4.53 -1.18
CA MET A 126 -15.61 -3.58 -0.49
C MET A 126 -14.15 -3.74 -0.89
N ILE A 127 -13.48 -2.60 -1.02
CA ILE A 127 -12.03 -2.50 -1.23
C ILE A 127 -11.48 -1.65 -0.10
N ILE A 128 -10.48 -2.17 0.63
CA ILE A 128 -9.74 -1.37 1.61
C ILE A 128 -8.46 -0.87 0.93
N ALA A 129 -8.24 0.42 0.99
CA ALA A 129 -7.00 1.07 0.56
C ALA A 129 -6.27 1.60 1.81
N ALA A 130 -5.11 1.02 2.12
CA ALA A 130 -4.31 1.37 3.27
C ALA A 130 -2.82 1.33 2.92
N HIS A 131 -1.99 2.12 3.60
CA HIS A 131 -0.58 2.20 3.24
C HIS A 131 0.17 0.92 3.56
N ILE A 132 -0.05 0.33 4.74
CA ILE A 132 0.74 -0.79 5.25
C ILE A 132 -0.01 -2.11 5.00
N PRO A 133 0.66 -3.14 4.44
CA PRO A 133 0.05 -4.46 4.25
C PRO A 133 -0.24 -5.14 5.59
N ILE A 134 -1.24 -6.02 5.62
CA ILE A 134 -1.67 -6.70 6.85
C ILE A 134 -0.66 -7.74 7.29
N ASN A 135 -0.19 -8.54 6.34
CA ASN A 135 0.70 -9.66 6.61
C ASN A 135 1.65 -9.85 5.44
N VAL A 136 2.91 -9.94 5.75
CA VAL A 136 3.97 -10.17 4.76
C VAL A 136 4.57 -11.54 4.97
N GLU A 137 4.96 -12.18 3.88
CA GLU A 137 5.65 -13.45 3.96
C GLU A 137 7.07 -13.22 4.50
N VAL A 138 7.46 -14.10 5.41
CA VAL A 138 8.83 -14.17 5.90
C VAL A 138 9.67 -14.74 4.76
N THR A 139 10.39 -13.88 4.10
CA THR A 139 11.46 -14.31 3.19
C THR A 139 12.79 -14.30 3.96
N ALA A 140 13.80 -14.96 3.44
CA ALA A 140 15.15 -14.90 4.02
C ALA A 140 15.70 -13.46 4.15
N ASN A 141 14.97 -12.48 3.62
CA ASN A 141 15.32 -11.07 3.55
C ASN A 141 14.36 -10.17 4.33
N THR A 142 13.34 -10.73 4.98
CA THR A 142 12.44 -10.00 5.86
C THR A 142 13.07 -9.96 7.24
N SER A 143 13.42 -8.79 7.74
CA SER A 143 13.93 -8.67 9.10
C SER A 143 12.84 -9.05 10.11
N ALA A 144 13.24 -9.53 11.29
CA ALA A 144 12.28 -9.81 12.37
C ALA A 144 11.42 -8.59 12.73
N GLY A 145 11.89 -7.36 12.45
CA GLY A 145 11.14 -6.12 12.61
C GLY A 145 9.96 -6.00 11.63
N GLU A 146 10.10 -6.46 10.39
CA GLU A 146 9.00 -6.44 9.41
C GLU A 146 7.91 -7.47 9.72
N MET A 147 8.22 -8.51 10.47
CA MET A 147 7.24 -9.46 11.00
C MET A 147 6.42 -8.88 12.15
N GLY A 148 6.91 -7.83 12.77
CA GLY A 148 6.33 -7.18 13.93
C GLY A 148 5.37 -6.04 13.61
N TRP A 149 4.94 -5.84 12.38
CA TRP A 149 4.15 -4.68 11.95
C TRP A 149 2.84 -4.48 12.72
N TRP A 150 2.33 -5.51 13.36
CA TRP A 150 1.12 -5.47 14.18
C TRP A 150 1.38 -5.81 15.65
N VAL A 151 2.62 -5.79 16.10
CA VAL A 151 2.99 -6.14 17.49
C VAL A 151 3.06 -4.94 18.44
N ASN A 152 2.77 -3.71 17.98
CA ASN A 152 2.73 -2.58 18.88
C ASN A 152 1.70 -2.84 20.00
N PRO A 153 2.09 -2.77 21.29
CA PRO A 153 1.21 -3.08 22.41
C PRO A 153 0.03 -2.10 22.53
N GLN A 154 0.08 -0.95 21.86
CA GLN A 154 -1.02 0.03 21.81
C GLN A 154 -2.02 -0.26 20.68
N ASN A 155 -1.78 -1.25 19.84
CA ASN A 155 -2.77 -1.68 18.85
C ASN A 155 -4.07 -2.12 19.55
N ALA A 156 -5.21 -1.60 19.06
CA ALA A 156 -6.53 -2.00 19.55
C ALA A 156 -6.91 -3.42 19.10
N VAL A 157 -6.20 -3.99 18.14
CA VAL A 157 -6.46 -5.32 17.58
C VAL A 157 -5.14 -6.03 17.29
N THR A 158 -5.10 -7.34 17.57
CA THR A 158 -3.99 -8.21 17.17
C THR A 158 -4.11 -8.59 15.70
N LEU A 159 -3.00 -8.94 15.06
CA LEU A 159 -3.01 -9.37 13.66
C LEU A 159 -3.97 -10.55 13.40
N PRO A 160 -3.98 -11.63 14.19
CA PRO A 160 -4.94 -12.72 13.99
C PRO A 160 -6.41 -12.26 14.08
N ASN A 161 -6.71 -11.37 15.02
CA ASN A 161 -8.07 -10.87 15.20
C ASN A 161 -8.47 -9.91 14.07
N LEU A 162 -7.54 -9.11 13.55
CA LEU A 162 -7.78 -8.28 12.36
C LEU A 162 -8.11 -9.17 11.15
N ILE A 163 -7.32 -10.20 10.89
CA ILE A 163 -7.57 -11.14 9.78
C ILE A 163 -8.93 -11.82 9.95
N ALA A 164 -9.24 -12.30 11.16
CA ALA A 164 -10.51 -12.96 11.45
C ALA A 164 -11.71 -12.02 11.22
N GLU A 165 -11.62 -10.76 11.63
CA GLU A 165 -12.64 -9.76 11.35
C GLU A 165 -12.83 -9.56 9.85
N LEU A 166 -11.73 -9.33 9.12
CA LEU A 166 -11.80 -9.13 7.67
C LEU A 166 -12.42 -10.34 6.96
N GLN A 167 -12.09 -11.55 7.38
CA GLN A 167 -12.68 -12.79 6.86
C GLN A 167 -14.15 -13.00 7.28
N SER A 168 -14.64 -12.29 8.27
CA SER A 168 -16.06 -12.34 8.64
C SER A 168 -16.95 -11.56 7.66
N HIS A 169 -16.36 -10.71 6.80
CA HIS A 169 -17.05 -9.86 5.83
C HIS A 169 -16.97 -10.48 4.42
N PRO A 170 -17.99 -11.24 3.98
CA PRO A 170 -17.95 -11.99 2.72
C PRO A 170 -17.87 -11.10 1.48
N ASN A 171 -18.24 -9.82 1.60
CA ASN A 171 -18.19 -8.87 0.50
C ASN A 171 -16.85 -8.13 0.38
N LEU A 172 -15.88 -8.39 1.26
CA LEU A 172 -14.54 -7.82 1.12
C LEU A 172 -13.80 -8.47 -0.05
N LEU A 173 -13.43 -7.68 -1.05
CA LEU A 173 -12.69 -8.13 -2.23
C LEU A 173 -11.20 -8.17 -1.96
N MET A 174 -10.65 -7.02 -1.53
CA MET A 174 -9.21 -6.90 -1.40
C MET A 174 -8.78 -5.79 -0.44
N TRP A 175 -7.54 -5.94 0.02
CA TRP A 175 -6.74 -4.94 0.72
C TRP A 175 -5.62 -4.47 -0.21
N LEU A 176 -5.63 -3.19 -0.58
CA LEU A 176 -4.58 -2.56 -1.37
C LEU A 176 -3.57 -1.88 -0.44
N SER A 177 -2.29 -2.08 -0.70
CA SER A 177 -1.22 -1.50 0.11
C SER A 177 0.02 -1.13 -0.72
N GLY A 178 0.93 -0.44 -0.08
CA GLY A 178 2.26 -0.08 -0.58
C GLY A 178 3.33 -0.38 0.48
N HIS A 179 4.05 0.64 0.93
CA HIS A 179 4.99 0.66 2.04
C HIS A 179 6.35 0.03 1.74
N ARG A 180 6.43 -1.24 1.36
CA ARG A 180 7.72 -1.90 1.09
C ARG A 180 8.26 -1.65 -0.32
N HIS A 181 7.50 -0.93 -1.15
CA HIS A 181 7.83 -0.66 -2.55
C HIS A 181 8.02 -1.94 -3.39
N LEU A 182 7.27 -2.98 -3.05
CA LEU A 182 7.31 -4.28 -3.70
C LEU A 182 5.98 -4.58 -4.42
N ASN A 183 6.05 -5.40 -5.45
CA ASN A 183 4.88 -6.00 -6.07
C ASN A 183 4.63 -7.36 -5.41
N THR A 184 3.56 -7.50 -4.64
CA THR A 184 3.15 -8.78 -4.08
C THR A 184 1.64 -9.00 -4.20
N VAL A 185 1.25 -10.25 -4.35
CA VAL A 185 -0.15 -10.69 -4.33
C VAL A 185 -0.26 -11.84 -3.34
N LYS A 186 -1.18 -11.71 -2.38
CA LYS A 186 -1.42 -12.72 -1.34
C LYS A 186 -2.90 -13.03 -1.22
N ALA A 187 -3.23 -14.32 -1.20
CA ALA A 187 -4.57 -14.79 -0.87
C ALA A 187 -4.71 -14.98 0.65
N PHE A 188 -5.71 -14.37 1.25
CA PHE A 188 -6.23 -14.76 2.56
C PHE A 188 -7.36 -15.76 2.33
N ILE A 189 -7.02 -17.04 2.39
CA ILE A 189 -7.97 -18.13 2.14
C ILE A 189 -9.01 -18.12 3.27
N SER A 190 -10.27 -18.37 2.91
CA SER A 190 -11.35 -18.52 3.90
C SER A 190 -10.98 -19.54 4.97
N PRO A 191 -11.36 -19.32 6.24
CA PRO A 191 -11.19 -20.31 7.29
C PRO A 191 -12.02 -21.61 7.05
N ASP A 192 -13.04 -21.54 6.19
CA ASP A 192 -13.84 -22.68 5.72
C ASP A 192 -14.01 -22.62 4.19
N PRO A 193 -12.97 -22.96 3.41
CA PRO A 193 -13.00 -22.78 1.96
C PRO A 193 -13.97 -23.72 1.25
N ALA A 194 -14.40 -24.80 1.89
CA ALA A 194 -15.34 -25.75 1.33
C ALA A 194 -16.81 -25.25 1.41
N ASN A 195 -17.18 -24.60 2.52
CA ASN A 195 -18.58 -24.21 2.77
C ASN A 195 -18.80 -22.69 2.71
N ALA A 196 -17.76 -21.88 2.88
CA ALA A 196 -17.83 -20.43 2.88
C ALA A 196 -16.64 -19.80 2.14
N PRO A 197 -16.39 -20.17 0.85
CA PRO A 197 -15.23 -19.66 0.09
C PRO A 197 -15.23 -18.12 -0.05
N GLU A 198 -16.41 -17.50 0.04
CA GLU A 198 -16.58 -16.04 -0.03
C GLU A 198 -15.96 -15.27 1.15
N LYS A 199 -15.54 -15.93 2.21
CA LYS A 199 -14.84 -15.31 3.34
C LYS A 199 -13.35 -15.10 3.11
N GLY A 200 -12.79 -15.58 1.99
CA GLY A 200 -11.44 -15.23 1.57
C GLY A 200 -11.39 -13.83 0.94
N PHE A 201 -10.22 -13.22 0.94
CA PHE A 201 -9.97 -11.95 0.24
C PHE A 201 -8.52 -11.86 -0.23
N TRP A 202 -8.22 -10.86 -1.05
CA TRP A 202 -6.89 -10.66 -1.61
C TRP A 202 -6.18 -9.49 -0.94
N GLN A 203 -4.88 -9.60 -0.76
CA GLN A 203 -4.01 -8.45 -0.52
C GLN A 203 -3.12 -8.23 -1.74
N VAL A 204 -3.06 -6.99 -2.20
CA VAL A 204 -2.15 -6.58 -3.27
C VAL A 204 -1.31 -5.43 -2.75
N GLU A 205 0.00 -5.61 -2.79
CA GLU A 205 0.97 -4.56 -2.49
C GLU A 205 1.53 -4.03 -3.81
N THR A 206 1.62 -2.72 -3.91
CA THR A 206 2.11 -2.02 -5.11
C THR A 206 3.46 -1.35 -4.82
N PRO A 207 4.33 -1.22 -5.83
CA PRO A 207 5.60 -0.53 -5.67
C PRO A 207 5.41 0.99 -5.61
N SER A 208 6.51 1.69 -5.36
CA SER A 208 6.56 3.14 -5.34
C SER A 208 6.88 3.71 -6.74
N LEU A 209 6.27 4.86 -7.05
CA LEU A 209 6.70 5.65 -8.21
C LEU A 209 8.02 6.40 -7.98
N ARG A 210 8.48 6.48 -6.72
CA ARG A 210 9.73 7.14 -6.35
C ARG A 210 10.95 6.24 -6.55
N ASP A 211 10.85 5.01 -6.10
CA ASP A 211 11.96 4.06 -6.09
C ASP A 211 11.84 3.09 -7.27
N PHE A 212 12.97 2.49 -7.68
CA PHE A 212 12.93 1.43 -8.68
C PHE A 212 12.06 0.25 -8.19
N PRO A 213 11.14 -0.28 -8.98
CA PRO A 213 11.00 -0.12 -10.44
C PRO A 213 10.14 1.06 -10.93
N GLN A 214 9.59 1.90 -10.07
CA GLN A 214 8.74 3.04 -10.45
C GLN A 214 7.53 2.62 -11.29
N GLN A 215 6.81 1.63 -10.81
CA GLN A 215 5.61 1.06 -11.43
C GLN A 215 4.36 1.46 -10.67
N PHE A 216 3.23 1.33 -11.31
CA PHE A 216 1.91 1.38 -10.67
C PHE A 216 1.03 0.26 -11.18
N ARG A 217 -0.10 0.01 -10.51
CA ARG A 217 -1.07 -1.00 -10.93
C ARG A 217 -2.40 -0.39 -11.32
N THR A 218 -3.02 -0.99 -12.32
CA THR A 218 -4.44 -0.83 -12.58
C THR A 218 -5.21 -2.05 -12.10
N PHE A 219 -6.47 -1.84 -11.74
CA PHE A 219 -7.39 -2.89 -11.33
C PHE A 219 -8.67 -2.77 -12.15
N GLU A 220 -9.02 -3.83 -12.86
CA GLU A 220 -10.26 -3.94 -13.58
C GLU A 220 -11.12 -5.02 -12.93
N ILE A 221 -12.35 -4.67 -12.54
CA ILE A 221 -13.24 -5.57 -11.80
C ILE A 221 -14.36 -6.01 -12.73
N TYR A 222 -14.49 -7.31 -12.90
CA TYR A 222 -15.47 -7.92 -13.79
C TYR A 222 -16.42 -8.85 -13.03
N LEU A 223 -17.68 -8.83 -13.41
CA LEU A 223 -18.66 -9.83 -13.00
C LEU A 223 -18.63 -10.99 -14.01
N ASN A 224 -18.32 -12.19 -13.55
CA ASN A 224 -18.25 -13.39 -14.36
C ASN A 224 -19.64 -14.04 -14.55
N SER A 225 -19.76 -14.93 -15.53
CA SER A 225 -21.02 -15.61 -15.86
C SER A 225 -21.56 -16.50 -14.73
N ASP A 226 -20.68 -16.98 -13.85
CA ASP A 226 -21.03 -17.73 -12.63
C ASP A 226 -21.30 -16.83 -11.43
N TYR A 227 -21.34 -15.51 -11.64
CA TYR A 227 -21.48 -14.49 -10.62
C TYR A 227 -20.34 -14.50 -9.57
N SER A 228 -19.15 -14.96 -9.94
CA SER A 228 -17.93 -14.63 -9.23
C SER A 228 -17.39 -13.28 -9.71
N ILE A 229 -16.42 -12.73 -8.98
CA ILE A 229 -15.72 -11.50 -9.39
C ILE A 229 -14.30 -11.86 -9.82
N SER A 230 -13.91 -11.36 -10.99
CA SER A 230 -12.52 -11.32 -11.42
C SER A 230 -11.95 -9.91 -11.22
N ILE A 231 -10.80 -9.83 -10.58
CA ILE A 231 -10.02 -8.62 -10.44
C ILE A 231 -8.75 -8.81 -11.25
N VAL A 232 -8.68 -8.14 -12.39
CA VAL A 232 -7.49 -8.17 -13.25
C VAL A 232 -6.57 -7.06 -12.77
N THR A 233 -5.41 -7.43 -12.27
CA THR A 233 -4.38 -6.49 -11.85
C THR A 233 -3.25 -6.48 -12.86
N THR A 234 -2.93 -5.28 -13.35
CA THR A 234 -1.90 -5.07 -14.36
C THR A 234 -0.83 -4.14 -13.82
N ASP A 235 0.41 -4.63 -13.78
CA ASP A 235 1.58 -3.80 -13.53
C ASP A 235 1.85 -2.94 -14.76
N VAL A 236 1.92 -1.63 -14.54
CA VAL A 236 2.25 -0.68 -15.59
C VAL A 236 3.65 -0.15 -15.35
N ASP A 237 4.53 -0.46 -16.29
CA ASP A 237 5.89 0.08 -16.32
C ASP A 237 5.90 1.34 -17.19
N PRO A 238 6.05 2.54 -16.61
CA PRO A 238 5.98 3.77 -17.37
C PRO A 238 7.06 3.81 -18.45
N ALA A 239 6.66 4.02 -19.69
CA ALA A 239 7.60 4.27 -20.76
C ALA A 239 8.34 5.59 -20.50
N VAL A 240 9.66 5.54 -20.45
CA VAL A 240 10.49 6.73 -20.29
C VAL A 240 11.28 6.98 -21.56
N GLN A 241 11.18 8.20 -22.09
CA GLN A 241 11.90 8.62 -23.27
C GLN A 241 13.24 9.23 -22.85
N ASP A 242 14.33 8.85 -23.50
CA ASP A 242 15.65 9.41 -23.24
C ASP A 242 15.66 10.94 -23.40
N GLY A 243 16.43 11.60 -22.52
CA GLY A 243 16.51 13.06 -22.47
C GLY A 243 15.38 13.74 -21.70
N THR A 244 14.38 13.00 -21.18
CA THR A 244 13.29 13.56 -20.39
C THR A 244 13.60 13.53 -18.89
N PRO A 245 12.92 14.38 -18.08
CA PRO A 245 13.00 14.30 -16.63
C PRO A 245 12.61 12.91 -16.08
N ALA A 246 11.65 12.23 -16.72
CA ALA A 246 11.25 10.87 -16.34
C ALA A 246 12.41 9.87 -16.49
N ALA A 247 13.16 9.93 -17.60
CA ALA A 247 14.35 9.08 -17.79
C ALA A 247 15.45 9.39 -16.77
N THR A 248 15.62 10.65 -16.42
CA THR A 248 16.56 11.06 -15.36
C THR A 248 16.12 10.51 -14.00
N SER A 249 14.84 10.64 -13.64
CA SER A 249 14.29 10.06 -12.43
C SER A 249 14.49 8.54 -12.37
N ARG A 250 14.24 7.83 -13.47
CA ARG A 250 14.48 6.37 -13.58
C ARG A 250 15.95 6.01 -13.33
N LYS A 251 16.89 6.77 -13.89
CA LYS A 251 18.33 6.57 -13.66
C LYS A 251 18.69 6.73 -12.18
N TYR A 252 18.15 7.75 -11.51
CA TYR A 252 18.36 7.96 -10.09
C TYR A 252 17.73 6.86 -9.24
N ALA A 253 16.53 6.42 -9.56
CA ALA A 253 15.86 5.32 -8.87
C ALA A 253 16.66 4.01 -8.95
N ILE A 254 17.19 3.68 -10.14
CA ILE A 254 18.09 2.53 -10.34
C ILE A 254 19.36 2.68 -9.50
N ALA A 255 19.99 3.84 -9.53
CA ALA A 255 21.21 4.10 -8.75
C ALA A 255 20.97 3.97 -7.25
N THR A 256 19.88 4.53 -6.76
CA THR A 256 19.48 4.43 -5.35
C THR A 256 19.26 2.97 -4.95
N GLY A 257 18.52 2.21 -5.76
CA GLY A 257 18.28 0.79 -5.53
C GLY A 257 19.60 -0.03 -5.48
N GLN A 258 20.55 0.27 -6.36
CA GLN A 258 21.86 -0.37 -6.34
C GLN A 258 22.67 -0.01 -5.10
N ILE A 259 22.64 1.27 -4.66
CA ILE A 259 23.37 1.72 -3.47
C ILE A 259 22.78 1.08 -2.21
N VAL A 260 21.45 1.13 -2.05
CA VAL A 260 20.75 0.54 -0.90
C VAL A 260 20.92 -0.98 -0.90
N GLY A 261 20.73 -1.65 -2.03
CA GLY A 261 20.92 -3.08 -2.16
C GLY A 261 22.35 -3.52 -1.87
N THR A 262 23.35 -2.74 -2.30
CA THR A 262 24.76 -3.02 -2.01
C THR A 262 25.05 -2.81 -0.52
N GLN A 263 24.51 -1.77 0.10
CA GLN A 263 24.68 -1.50 1.52
C GLN A 263 24.08 -2.62 2.38
N ASP A 264 22.87 -3.05 2.07
CA ASP A 264 22.22 -4.16 2.76
C ASP A 264 22.93 -5.50 2.51
N LEU A 265 23.39 -5.73 1.31
CA LEU A 265 24.15 -6.93 0.95
C LEU A 265 25.49 -6.99 1.68
N ILE A 266 26.21 -5.86 1.77
CA ILE A 266 27.52 -5.80 2.44
C ILE A 266 27.38 -5.91 3.95
N THR A 267 26.36 -5.26 4.55
CA THR A 267 26.27 -5.15 6.01
C THR A 267 25.51 -6.27 6.70
N LYS A 268 24.52 -6.86 6.04
CA LYS A 268 23.60 -7.82 6.66
C LYS A 268 23.52 -9.18 5.97
N TRP A 269 23.70 -9.25 4.66
CA TRP A 269 23.25 -10.38 3.86
C TRP A 269 24.33 -11.09 3.04
N ASN A 270 25.41 -10.41 2.72
CA ASN A 270 26.50 -11.00 1.96
C ASN A 270 27.87 -10.45 2.34
N PRO A 271 28.53 -11.04 3.34
CA PRO A 271 29.87 -10.65 3.75
C PRO A 271 30.93 -10.90 2.65
N THR A 272 30.62 -11.61 1.57
CA THR A 272 31.52 -11.92 0.46
C THR A 272 31.44 -10.92 -0.69
N GLY A 273 30.49 -9.95 -0.63
CA GLY A 273 30.39 -8.89 -1.65
C GLY A 273 29.79 -9.33 -2.98
N ASP A 274 29.18 -10.50 -3.06
CA ASP A 274 28.51 -10.98 -4.28
C ASP A 274 27.17 -10.27 -4.48
N ILE A 275 27.09 -9.40 -5.49
CA ILE A 275 25.90 -8.62 -5.84
C ILE A 275 24.99 -9.48 -6.72
N THR A 276 24.43 -10.52 -6.17
CA THR A 276 23.36 -11.25 -6.87
C THR A 276 22.08 -10.45 -6.75
N ILE A 277 21.59 -9.92 -7.87
CA ILE A 277 20.26 -9.29 -7.93
C ILE A 277 19.24 -10.35 -7.50
N LYS A 278 18.57 -10.10 -6.37
CA LYS A 278 17.56 -11.02 -5.86
C LYS A 278 16.43 -11.17 -6.89
N PRO A 279 15.88 -12.39 -7.03
CA PRO A 279 14.70 -12.58 -7.87
C PRO A 279 13.60 -11.61 -7.46
N ILE A 280 12.96 -11.00 -8.44
CA ILE A 280 11.79 -10.16 -8.24
C ILE A 280 10.73 -11.02 -7.53
N PRO A 281 10.11 -10.53 -6.43
CA PRO A 281 9.07 -11.29 -5.73
C PRO A 281 7.95 -11.74 -6.65
N THR A 282 7.35 -12.89 -6.32
CA THR A 282 6.28 -13.56 -7.06
C THR A 282 4.97 -12.74 -7.09
N GLY A 283 4.91 -11.56 -7.43
CA GLY A 283 3.77 -10.67 -7.53
C GLY A 283 4.00 -9.57 -8.55
N SER A 284 5.19 -9.58 -9.15
CA SER A 284 5.62 -8.55 -10.12
C SER A 284 5.08 -8.78 -11.51
N TYR A 285 3.97 -9.44 -11.66
CA TYR A 285 3.35 -9.73 -12.95
C TYR A 285 1.85 -9.49 -12.88
N ASN A 286 1.25 -9.42 -14.05
CA ASN A 286 -0.20 -9.32 -14.19
C ASN A 286 -0.87 -10.59 -13.67
N ALA A 287 -1.98 -10.42 -12.99
CA ALA A 287 -2.73 -11.53 -12.42
C ALA A 287 -4.23 -11.30 -12.53
N GLU A 288 -4.98 -12.39 -12.59
CA GLU A 288 -6.42 -12.42 -12.40
C GLU A 288 -6.72 -13.03 -11.03
N LEU A 289 -7.36 -12.25 -10.16
CA LEU A 289 -7.70 -12.63 -8.81
C LEU A 289 -9.19 -12.92 -8.75
N VAL A 290 -9.55 -14.17 -8.48
CA VAL A 290 -10.95 -14.58 -8.47
C VAL A 290 -11.50 -14.56 -7.04
N LYS A 291 -12.66 -13.95 -6.86
CA LYS A 291 -13.40 -13.87 -5.61
C LYS A 291 -14.76 -14.54 -5.77
N GLN A 292 -15.02 -15.55 -4.96
CA GLN A 292 -16.37 -16.12 -4.85
C GLN A 292 -17.27 -15.17 -4.06
N LEU A 293 -18.52 -15.08 -4.45
CA LEU A 293 -19.54 -14.30 -3.75
C LEU A 293 -20.47 -15.21 -2.95
N SER A 294 -20.99 -14.68 -1.86
CA SER A 294 -22.05 -15.35 -1.09
C SER A 294 -23.31 -15.55 -1.93
N PRO A 295 -24.16 -16.53 -1.62
CA PRO A 295 -25.42 -16.71 -2.34
C PRO A 295 -26.29 -15.46 -2.38
N VAL A 296 -26.31 -14.70 -1.27
CA VAL A 296 -27.07 -13.44 -1.16
C VAL A 296 -26.51 -12.40 -2.14
N MET A 297 -25.18 -12.28 -2.19
CA MET A 297 -24.54 -11.32 -3.08
C MET A 297 -24.63 -11.74 -4.54
N LYS A 298 -24.55 -13.03 -4.86
CA LYS A 298 -24.82 -13.55 -6.21
C LYS A 298 -26.24 -13.19 -6.68
N ALA A 299 -27.25 -13.40 -5.84
CA ALA A 299 -28.64 -13.04 -6.16
C ALA A 299 -28.79 -11.52 -6.39
N LYS A 300 -28.08 -10.70 -5.63
CA LYS A 300 -28.07 -9.26 -5.85
C LYS A 300 -27.40 -8.90 -7.18
N MET A 301 -26.27 -9.52 -7.53
CA MET A 301 -25.54 -9.25 -8.77
C MET A 301 -26.35 -9.65 -10.01
N GLN A 302 -27.22 -10.63 -9.95
CA GLN A 302 -28.16 -10.98 -11.03
C GLN A 302 -29.03 -9.81 -11.46
N ASN A 303 -29.30 -8.89 -10.57
CA ASN A 303 -30.10 -7.68 -10.85
C ASN A 303 -29.26 -6.50 -11.36
N TYR A 304 -27.92 -6.58 -11.32
CA TYR A 304 -27.03 -5.50 -11.73
C TYR A 304 -26.70 -5.48 -13.23
N GLY A 305 -27.06 -6.51 -13.96
CA GLY A 305 -26.87 -6.57 -15.38
C GLY A 305 -26.30 -7.90 -15.88
N THR A 306 -26.06 -7.96 -17.18
CA THR A 306 -25.51 -9.17 -17.80
C THR A 306 -24.02 -9.30 -17.49
N PRO A 307 -23.55 -10.46 -17.01
CA PRO A 307 -22.12 -10.71 -16.82
C PRO A 307 -21.33 -10.48 -18.10
N ILE A 308 -20.20 -9.79 -18.00
CA ILE A 308 -19.40 -9.37 -19.16
C ILE A 308 -18.43 -10.46 -19.61
N ARG A 309 -18.03 -11.35 -18.69
CA ARG A 309 -17.13 -12.47 -18.99
C ARG A 309 -17.85 -13.81 -18.91
N LYS A 310 -17.58 -14.65 -19.89
CA LYS A 310 -18.04 -16.04 -19.94
C LYS A 310 -17.02 -16.97 -19.30
#